data_e3b5cb1d9cf38e9109784d72da951a8c
#
_entry.id   e3b5cb1d9cf38e9109784d72da951a8c
#
_cell.length_a   1.000
_cell.length_b   1.000
_cell.length_c   1.000
_cell.angle_alpha   90.00
_cell.angle_beta   90.00
_cell.angle_gamma   90.00
#
_symmetry.space_group_name_H-M   'P 1'
#
loop_
_entity.id
_entity.type
_entity.pdbx_description
1 polymer ?
#
loop_
_entity_poly.entity_id
_entity_poly.type
_entity_poly.pdbx_seq_one_letter_code
_entity_poly.pdbx_strand_id
1 'polypeptide(L)'
;MKPTNIGGHDYFHKVVDCQWACPAHTPVPEYIRLIAAGRYSDAYMINWRSNVFPGILGRVCDRPCEPACRRGRVDKEPVAICRLKRVCADLKDDIQDRLPRAPEKKNGKRIACVGAGPASLTVARDLAVLGYQVTVFDNGVAPGGMMRSQIPKFRLPDEVIDEECGYIIGLGVETRYNQWVGSLKELLAGDWDAVFVGTGAPKGRDAPIPGRQEAAKHIHIGIDWLANVAFGHTTKISKRVIVLGGGNTAMDCCRSARRLGGDDVKVIVRSGFEEMKASPWEKEEAIHEGIPILNMRVPKEFRHDNGKLTGVLFEIVRAEYDAKGRRSLIPTGEPDEFHECDEVLVAIGQENAFPWIEKDIGLEFDKWDMPVLDEKTLQSTLPKVFFGGDAALGAKNIITAAAQGHEAAISIDLFCRGKKLDDRPPPEFNLVSQKMGIHEWSYDNQVSEEERKKVPVKALEKTLKDIKLELEMGFDPFMACAEAERCLNCDIETVFTVKTCIECDACVDICPTECITFTRNGEEDDLRGRLKAPAPNREQALYVSDVLKTGRVMVKDENICLHCGMCAERCPTGAWDMQKFFMQCADAGTEAKRT
;
A
#
# COMPACT_ATOMS: atom_id res chain seq x y z
N MET A 1 21.00 25.30 -16.45
CA MET A 1 19.84 24.88 -15.65
C MET A 1 19.45 26.01 -14.70
N LYS A 2 18.19 26.15 -14.31
CA LYS A 2 17.80 27.08 -13.26
C LYS A 2 18.13 26.49 -11.89
N PRO A 3 18.46 27.31 -10.87
CA PRO A 3 18.65 26.81 -9.51
C PRO A 3 17.44 26.05 -9.01
N THR A 4 17.68 24.99 -8.25
CA THR A 4 16.63 24.17 -7.68
C THR A 4 15.85 24.95 -6.62
N ASN A 5 14.54 24.96 -6.75
CA ASN A 5 13.65 25.58 -5.77
C ASN A 5 13.29 24.55 -4.69
N ILE A 6 14.01 24.58 -3.56
CA ILE A 6 13.73 23.73 -2.40
C ILE A 6 12.46 24.11 -1.64
N GLY A 7 11.80 25.22 -1.99
CA GLY A 7 10.45 25.56 -1.50
C GLY A 7 9.33 24.93 -2.34
N GLY A 8 9.67 24.30 -3.48
CA GLY A 8 8.71 23.67 -4.38
C GLY A 8 8.51 22.20 -4.06
N HIS A 9 7.26 21.72 -4.04
CA HIS A 9 6.95 20.33 -3.75
C HIS A 9 7.47 19.35 -4.81
N ASP A 10 7.56 19.75 -6.06
CA ASP A 10 8.00 18.93 -7.18
C ASP A 10 9.44 18.40 -7.00
N TYR A 11 10.30 19.18 -6.35
CA TYR A 11 11.66 18.74 -6.04
C TYR A 11 11.69 17.58 -5.04
N PHE A 12 10.85 17.64 -4.00
CA PHE A 12 10.88 16.68 -2.90
C PHE A 12 10.15 15.35 -3.18
N HIS A 13 9.55 15.19 -4.36
CA HIS A 13 8.70 14.03 -4.67
C HIS A 13 9.37 12.65 -4.51
N LYS A 14 10.69 12.59 -4.39
CA LYS A 14 11.44 11.34 -4.13
C LYS A 14 12.54 11.49 -3.08
N VAL A 15 12.62 12.60 -2.40
CA VAL A 15 13.69 12.85 -1.42
C VAL A 15 13.56 11.94 -0.21
N VAL A 16 12.32 11.65 0.23
CA VAL A 16 12.01 10.60 1.22
C VAL A 16 11.32 9.45 0.49
N ASP A 17 12.10 8.63 -0.19
CA ASP A 17 11.61 7.61 -1.13
C ASP A 17 10.52 6.70 -0.55
N CYS A 18 10.69 6.24 0.70
CA CYS A 18 9.72 5.36 1.35
C CYS A 18 8.38 6.05 1.66
N GLN A 19 8.39 7.35 1.96
CA GLN A 19 7.17 8.13 2.18
C GLN A 19 6.43 8.37 0.86
N TRP A 20 7.16 8.69 -0.21
CA TRP A 20 6.58 8.92 -1.54
C TRP A 20 6.10 7.65 -2.22
N ALA A 21 6.76 6.52 -1.99
CA ALA A 21 6.30 5.23 -2.49
C ALA A 21 5.03 4.74 -1.80
N CYS A 22 4.72 5.24 -0.60
CA CYS A 22 3.49 4.94 0.11
C CYS A 22 2.33 5.75 -0.49
N PRO A 23 1.24 5.12 -0.97
CA PRO A 23 0.07 5.84 -1.49
C PRO A 23 -0.52 6.85 -0.50
N ALA A 24 -0.44 6.55 0.81
CA ALA A 24 -0.91 7.44 1.88
C ALA A 24 0.19 8.38 2.43
N HIS A 25 1.34 8.46 1.78
CA HIS A 25 2.49 9.30 2.16
C HIS A 25 2.86 9.22 3.66
N THR A 26 2.76 8.02 4.24
CA THR A 26 3.06 7.80 5.67
C THR A 26 4.49 8.24 5.98
N PRO A 27 4.72 9.08 7.01
CA PRO A 27 6.04 9.57 7.37
C PRO A 27 6.87 8.48 8.05
N VAL A 28 7.45 7.58 7.24
CA VAL A 28 8.13 6.36 7.68
C VAL A 28 9.30 6.63 8.61
N PRO A 29 10.26 7.54 8.32
CA PRO A 29 11.37 7.78 9.24
C PRO A 29 10.91 8.28 10.62
N GLU A 30 9.83 9.07 10.66
CA GLU A 30 9.31 9.62 11.91
C GLU A 30 8.85 8.51 12.87
N TYR A 31 8.01 7.60 12.42
CA TYR A 31 7.53 6.55 13.31
C TYR A 31 8.60 5.50 13.62
N ILE A 32 9.59 5.29 12.74
CA ILE A 32 10.70 4.38 13.00
C ILE A 32 11.58 4.93 14.14
N ARG A 33 11.89 6.23 14.16
CA ARG A 33 12.60 6.86 15.30
C ARG A 33 11.85 6.73 16.61
N LEU A 34 10.53 6.87 16.57
CA LEU A 34 9.70 6.67 17.78
C LEU A 34 9.74 5.22 18.26
N ILE A 35 9.78 4.24 17.36
CA ILE A 35 9.94 2.82 17.70
C ILE A 35 11.32 2.58 18.35
N ALA A 36 12.39 3.10 17.75
CA ALA A 36 13.74 3.01 18.32
C ALA A 36 13.82 3.62 19.74
N ALA A 37 13.04 4.67 20.00
CA ALA A 37 12.92 5.31 21.31
C ALA A 37 11.92 4.60 22.27
N GLY A 38 11.34 3.46 21.90
CA GLY A 38 10.34 2.76 22.70
C GLY A 38 8.97 3.47 22.82
N ARG A 39 8.73 4.48 21.98
CA ARG A 39 7.50 5.30 21.98
C ARG A 39 6.46 4.73 21.02
N TYR A 40 6.00 3.51 21.27
CA TYR A 40 5.16 2.74 20.36
C TYR A 40 3.80 3.38 20.10
N SER A 41 3.17 3.93 21.15
CA SER A 41 1.87 4.60 21.03
C SER A 41 1.95 5.86 20.17
N ASP A 42 3.04 6.64 20.28
CA ASP A 42 3.27 7.81 19.42
C ASP A 42 3.49 7.38 17.96
N ALA A 43 4.30 6.34 17.75
CA ALA A 43 4.54 5.75 16.43
C ALA A 43 3.23 5.23 15.80
N TYR A 44 2.35 4.63 16.61
CA TYR A 44 1.03 4.19 16.18
C TYR A 44 0.19 5.37 15.68
N MET A 45 0.13 6.47 16.43
CA MET A 45 -0.67 7.65 16.07
C MET A 45 -0.20 8.32 14.78
N ILE A 46 1.12 8.36 14.54
CA ILE A 46 1.68 8.83 13.25
C ILE A 46 1.16 7.97 12.09
N ASN A 47 1.20 6.65 12.25
CA ASN A 47 0.68 5.72 11.25
C ASN A 47 -0.84 5.84 11.10
N TRP A 48 -1.58 5.85 12.20
CA TRP A 48 -3.04 5.92 12.20
C TRP A 48 -3.57 7.16 11.47
N ARG A 49 -2.84 8.27 11.56
CA ARG A 49 -3.21 9.51 10.87
C ARG A 49 -3.20 9.35 9.34
N SER A 50 -2.22 8.67 8.77
CA SER A 50 -2.01 8.57 7.33
C SER A 50 -2.51 7.27 6.72
N ASN A 51 -2.18 6.11 7.33
CA ASN A 51 -2.54 4.81 6.76
C ASN A 51 -3.76 4.15 7.41
N VAL A 52 -4.29 4.76 8.48
CA VAL A 52 -5.55 4.42 9.17
C VAL A 52 -5.52 3.07 9.92
N PHE A 53 -4.86 2.05 9.37
CA PHE A 53 -4.88 0.67 9.86
C PHE A 53 -3.46 0.14 10.13
N PRO A 54 -2.72 0.67 11.14
CA PRO A 54 -1.33 0.28 11.36
C PRO A 54 -1.12 -1.20 11.67
N GLY A 55 -1.97 -1.80 12.48
CA GLY A 55 -1.90 -3.21 12.86
C GLY A 55 -2.24 -4.16 11.71
N ILE A 56 -3.29 -3.83 10.96
CA ILE A 56 -3.67 -4.56 9.74
C ILE A 56 -2.57 -4.44 8.70
N LEU A 57 -2.14 -3.21 8.37
CA LEU A 57 -1.12 -2.97 7.36
C LEU A 57 0.28 -3.41 7.81
N GLY A 58 0.54 -3.50 9.11
CA GLY A 58 1.75 -4.08 9.65
C GLY A 58 1.88 -5.59 9.36
N ARG A 59 0.75 -6.26 9.09
CA ARG A 59 0.67 -7.69 8.76
C ARG A 59 0.59 -7.96 7.26
N VAL A 60 -0.26 -7.21 6.54
CA VAL A 60 -0.70 -7.57 5.18
C VAL A 60 -0.49 -6.49 4.12
N CYS A 61 0.34 -5.49 4.37
CA CYS A 61 0.69 -4.48 3.37
C CYS A 61 1.54 -5.06 2.24
N ASP A 62 1.32 -4.60 0.99
CA ASP A 62 2.17 -4.92 -0.18
C ASP A 62 3.56 -4.25 -0.13
N ARG A 63 3.84 -3.43 0.88
CA ARG A 63 5.14 -2.85 1.21
C ARG A 63 5.80 -2.04 0.09
N PRO A 64 5.12 -1.13 -0.63
CA PRO A 64 5.74 -0.37 -1.73
C PRO A 64 6.90 0.51 -1.25
N CYS A 65 6.95 0.86 0.03
CA CYS A 65 8.01 1.61 0.67
C CYS A 65 9.33 0.83 0.84
N GLU A 66 9.30 -0.51 0.93
CA GLU A 66 10.51 -1.31 1.16
C GLU A 66 11.41 -1.35 -0.10
N PRO A 67 10.93 -1.67 -1.32
CA PRO A 67 11.76 -1.58 -2.52
C PRO A 67 12.31 -0.17 -2.80
N ALA A 68 11.61 0.88 -2.37
CA ALA A 68 12.06 2.26 -2.53
C ALA A 68 13.07 2.70 -1.47
N CYS A 69 13.26 1.93 -0.39
CA CYS A 69 14.11 2.31 0.72
C CYS A 69 15.58 2.44 0.33
N ARG A 70 16.20 3.62 0.61
CA ARG A 70 17.61 3.90 0.32
C ARG A 70 18.58 2.97 1.04
N ARG A 71 18.18 2.34 2.13
CA ARG A 71 18.99 1.32 2.80
C ARG A 71 19.42 0.20 1.85
N GLY A 72 18.57 -0.16 0.90
CA GLY A 72 18.89 -1.14 -0.15
C GLY A 72 20.07 -0.76 -1.05
N ARG A 73 20.53 0.50 -1.01
CA ARG A 73 21.74 0.96 -1.71
C ARG A 73 23.02 0.74 -0.88
N VAL A 74 22.88 0.50 0.41
CA VAL A 74 24.00 0.25 1.34
C VAL A 74 24.35 -1.23 1.40
N ASP A 75 23.36 -2.08 1.75
CA ASP A 75 23.55 -3.52 1.97
C ASP A 75 22.61 -4.42 1.16
N LYS A 76 21.91 -3.85 0.17
CA LYS A 76 20.91 -4.51 -0.71
C LYS A 76 19.65 -4.99 0.00
N GLU A 77 19.51 -4.80 1.30
CA GLU A 77 18.33 -5.15 2.08
C GLU A 77 17.65 -3.89 2.65
N PRO A 78 16.42 -3.56 2.24
CA PRO A 78 15.69 -2.43 2.79
C PRO A 78 15.39 -2.65 4.29
N VAL A 79 15.04 -1.58 4.99
CA VAL A 79 14.49 -1.68 6.34
C VAL A 79 13.17 -2.45 6.31
N ALA A 80 12.92 -3.31 7.29
CA ALA A 80 11.68 -4.07 7.43
C ALA A 80 10.52 -3.17 7.89
N ILE A 81 10.17 -2.18 7.07
CA ILE A 81 9.25 -1.07 7.38
C ILE A 81 7.88 -1.58 7.80
N CYS A 82 7.35 -2.57 7.06
CA CYS A 82 6.04 -3.16 7.37
C CYS A 82 6.06 -3.86 8.74
N ARG A 83 7.14 -4.56 9.08
CA ARG A 83 7.28 -5.24 10.37
C ARG A 83 7.40 -4.25 11.53
N LEU A 84 8.14 -3.15 11.35
CA LEU A 84 8.19 -2.07 12.32
C LEU A 84 6.82 -1.40 12.52
N LYS A 85 6.04 -1.23 11.46
CA LYS A 85 4.65 -0.76 11.59
C LYS A 85 3.82 -1.69 12.48
N ARG A 86 3.96 -3.02 12.33
CA ARG A 86 3.31 -3.98 13.21
C ARG A 86 3.71 -3.80 14.68
N VAL A 87 5.00 -3.57 14.94
CA VAL A 87 5.52 -3.36 16.30
C VAL A 87 4.77 -2.25 17.02
N CYS A 88 4.55 -1.10 16.37
CA CYS A 88 3.84 -0.01 17.05
C CYS A 88 2.38 -0.35 17.37
N ALA A 89 1.76 -1.24 16.60
CA ALA A 89 0.40 -1.70 16.86
C ALA A 89 0.35 -2.76 17.98
N ASP A 90 1.31 -3.70 17.97
CA ASP A 90 1.33 -4.81 18.94
C ASP A 90 1.82 -4.36 20.35
N LEU A 91 2.67 -3.32 20.43
CA LEU A 91 3.30 -2.85 21.67
C LEU A 91 2.78 -1.49 22.18
N LYS A 92 1.77 -0.90 21.54
CA LYS A 92 1.15 0.33 22.04
C LYS A 92 0.43 0.10 23.38
N ASP A 93 0.36 1.14 24.18
CA ASP A 93 -0.55 1.22 25.31
C ASP A 93 -2.00 1.46 24.86
N ASP A 94 -2.91 1.64 25.79
CA ASP A 94 -4.24 2.15 25.50
C ASP A 94 -4.14 3.56 24.90
N ILE A 95 -4.73 3.73 23.71
CA ILE A 95 -4.69 4.99 22.95
C ILE A 95 -6.03 5.73 22.92
N GLN A 96 -7.03 5.29 23.66
CA GLN A 96 -8.39 5.86 23.64
C GLN A 96 -8.38 7.38 23.84
N ASP A 97 -7.55 7.88 24.76
CA ASP A 97 -7.43 9.32 25.05
C ASP A 97 -6.64 10.09 23.98
N ARG A 98 -5.94 9.39 23.09
CA ARG A 98 -5.16 9.97 21.98
C ARG A 98 -5.95 10.06 20.68
N LEU A 99 -7.04 9.28 20.56
CA LEU A 99 -7.89 9.32 19.37
C LEU A 99 -8.64 10.65 19.29
N PRO A 100 -8.84 11.21 18.09
CA PRO A 100 -9.65 12.40 17.94
C PRO A 100 -11.09 12.11 18.38
N ARG A 101 -11.76 13.15 18.85
CA ARG A 101 -13.17 13.07 19.24
C ARG A 101 -14.01 13.80 18.20
N ALA A 102 -15.08 13.16 17.76
CA ALA A 102 -16.06 13.87 16.95
C ALA A 102 -16.74 14.97 17.76
N PRO A 103 -17.00 16.16 17.18
CA PRO A 103 -17.65 17.24 17.89
C PRO A 103 -19.08 16.85 18.32
N GLU A 104 -19.48 17.26 19.52
CA GLU A 104 -20.83 17.03 20.03
C GLU A 104 -21.89 17.65 19.11
N LYS A 105 -21.65 18.89 18.67
CA LYS A 105 -22.50 19.58 17.70
C LYS A 105 -22.12 19.14 16.29
N LYS A 106 -22.98 18.36 15.67
CA LYS A 106 -22.82 17.95 14.26
C LYS A 106 -23.01 19.13 13.32
N ASN A 107 -22.39 19.05 12.12
CA ASN A 107 -22.49 20.10 11.08
C ASN A 107 -23.80 20.07 10.27
N GLY A 108 -24.69 19.12 10.56
CA GLY A 108 -25.98 18.95 9.88
C GLY A 108 -25.92 18.22 8.55
N LYS A 109 -24.73 17.77 8.11
CA LYS A 109 -24.55 17.05 6.85
C LYS A 109 -24.49 15.55 7.07
N ARG A 110 -25.15 14.79 6.18
CA ARG A 110 -25.31 13.34 6.23
C ARG A 110 -24.63 12.66 5.05
N ILE A 111 -23.77 11.70 5.34
CA ILE A 111 -23.01 10.95 4.33
C ILE A 111 -23.37 9.47 4.42
N ALA A 112 -23.72 8.88 3.28
CA ALA A 112 -23.88 7.44 3.16
C ALA A 112 -22.64 6.81 2.56
N CYS A 113 -22.05 5.83 3.23
CA CYS A 113 -20.95 5.00 2.71
C CYS A 113 -21.50 3.60 2.41
N VAL A 114 -21.40 3.13 1.18
CA VAL A 114 -21.83 1.78 0.77
C VAL A 114 -20.61 0.87 0.70
N GLY A 115 -20.58 -0.15 1.57
CA GLY A 115 -19.45 -1.02 1.87
C GLY A 115 -18.72 -0.59 3.13
N ALA A 116 -18.31 -1.53 4.00
CA ALA A 116 -17.56 -1.31 5.23
C ALA A 116 -16.09 -1.73 5.09
N GLY A 117 -15.52 -1.60 3.89
CA GLY A 117 -14.11 -1.84 3.58
C GLY A 117 -13.20 -0.65 3.96
N PRO A 118 -11.88 -0.78 3.75
CA PRO A 118 -10.90 0.20 4.19
C PRO A 118 -11.12 1.61 3.61
N ALA A 119 -11.56 1.74 2.35
CA ALA A 119 -11.84 3.05 1.76
C ALA A 119 -13.00 3.78 2.47
N SER A 120 -14.13 3.10 2.66
CA SER A 120 -15.31 3.67 3.34
C SER A 120 -15.02 4.00 4.80
N LEU A 121 -14.28 3.14 5.50
CA LEU A 121 -13.90 3.37 6.89
C LEU A 121 -12.95 4.58 7.01
N THR A 122 -12.07 4.80 6.05
CA THR A 122 -11.22 5.99 6.00
C THR A 122 -12.05 7.25 5.78
N VAL A 123 -12.98 7.24 4.82
CA VAL A 123 -13.94 8.35 4.61
C VAL A 123 -14.73 8.62 5.88
N ALA A 124 -15.25 7.58 6.53
CA ALA A 124 -16.03 7.70 7.76
C ALA A 124 -15.20 8.33 8.89
N ARG A 125 -13.95 7.89 9.07
CA ARG A 125 -13.02 8.46 10.05
C ARG A 125 -12.80 9.96 9.83
N ASP A 126 -12.44 10.33 8.60
CA ASP A 126 -12.03 11.70 8.28
C ASP A 126 -13.20 12.68 8.37
N LEU A 127 -14.40 12.25 7.99
CA LEU A 127 -15.59 13.10 8.03
C LEU A 127 -16.25 13.14 9.42
N ALA A 128 -16.22 12.05 10.19
CA ALA A 128 -16.82 12.02 11.53
C ALA A 128 -16.17 13.05 12.47
N VAL A 129 -14.85 13.22 12.40
CA VAL A 129 -14.11 14.21 13.23
C VAL A 129 -14.42 15.66 12.84
N LEU A 130 -14.99 15.89 11.66
CA LEU A 130 -15.49 17.20 11.21
C LEU A 130 -16.97 17.44 11.54
N GLY A 131 -17.59 16.50 12.22
CA GLY A 131 -18.98 16.60 12.64
C GLY A 131 -20.01 16.13 11.62
N TYR A 132 -19.61 15.49 10.53
CA TYR A 132 -20.54 14.84 9.62
C TYR A 132 -21.22 13.65 10.29
N GLN A 133 -22.49 13.43 9.95
CA GLN A 133 -23.22 12.23 10.34
C GLN A 133 -22.99 11.16 9.26
N VAL A 134 -22.09 10.22 9.53
CA VAL A 134 -21.73 9.18 8.59
C VAL A 134 -22.44 7.89 8.94
N THR A 135 -23.13 7.30 7.95
CA THR A 135 -23.75 5.96 8.05
C THR A 135 -23.06 5.03 7.06
N VAL A 136 -22.54 3.91 7.56
CA VAL A 136 -21.90 2.86 6.75
C VAL A 136 -22.86 1.70 6.59
N PHE A 137 -23.19 1.36 5.35
CA PHE A 137 -24.03 0.22 4.97
C PHE A 137 -23.14 -0.94 4.49
N ASP A 138 -23.41 -2.14 4.97
CA ASP A 138 -22.73 -3.34 4.48
C ASP A 138 -23.64 -4.56 4.53
N ASN A 139 -23.51 -5.45 3.56
CA ASN A 139 -24.21 -6.73 3.54
C ASN A 139 -23.58 -7.78 4.47
N GLY A 140 -22.34 -7.55 4.90
CA GLY A 140 -21.63 -8.36 5.88
C GLY A 140 -22.12 -8.14 7.30
N VAL A 141 -21.68 -9.02 8.20
CA VAL A 141 -22.07 -9.02 9.63
C VAL A 141 -21.24 -8.07 10.47
N ALA A 142 -20.08 -7.59 9.96
CA ALA A 142 -19.13 -6.79 10.69
C ALA A 142 -18.24 -5.97 9.72
N PRO A 143 -17.57 -4.90 10.20
CA PRO A 143 -16.71 -4.08 9.37
C PRO A 143 -15.41 -4.80 8.96
N GLY A 144 -14.74 -4.26 7.94
CA GLY A 144 -13.45 -4.74 7.45
C GLY A 144 -13.49 -5.18 5.98
N GLY A 145 -14.68 -5.43 5.40
CA GLY A 145 -14.80 -5.85 4.01
C GLY A 145 -13.91 -7.06 3.68
N MET A 146 -13.14 -6.99 2.59
CA MET A 146 -12.26 -8.07 2.17
C MET A 146 -11.10 -8.36 3.14
N MET A 147 -10.70 -7.43 3.98
CA MET A 147 -9.73 -7.69 5.05
C MET A 147 -10.24 -8.80 6.00
N ARG A 148 -11.55 -8.82 6.26
CA ARG A 148 -12.20 -9.82 7.11
C ARG A 148 -12.59 -11.10 6.36
N SER A 149 -13.13 -10.94 5.14
CA SER A 149 -13.75 -12.05 4.42
C SER A 149 -12.76 -12.86 3.57
N GLN A 150 -11.61 -12.32 3.19
CA GLN A 150 -10.72 -12.97 2.23
C GLN A 150 -9.30 -13.19 2.73
N ILE A 151 -8.79 -12.32 3.62
CA ILE A 151 -7.46 -12.54 4.21
C ILE A 151 -7.57 -13.61 5.30
N PRO A 152 -6.79 -14.71 5.18
CA PRO A 152 -6.88 -15.80 6.16
C PRO A 152 -6.48 -15.36 7.57
N LYS A 153 -7.12 -15.95 8.58
CA LYS A 153 -6.90 -15.59 9.99
C LYS A 153 -5.48 -15.86 10.48
N PHE A 154 -4.78 -16.82 9.89
CA PHE A 154 -3.36 -17.05 10.21
C PHE A 154 -2.42 -15.95 9.71
N ARG A 155 -2.91 -15.02 8.86
CA ARG A 155 -2.20 -13.80 8.42
C ARG A 155 -2.74 -12.56 9.13
N LEU A 156 -4.05 -12.46 9.30
CA LEU A 156 -4.72 -11.30 9.88
C LEU A 156 -5.83 -11.76 10.84
N PRO A 157 -5.55 -11.81 12.14
CA PRO A 157 -6.55 -12.15 13.16
C PRO A 157 -7.73 -11.19 13.20
N ASP A 158 -8.92 -11.69 13.54
CA ASP A 158 -10.12 -10.87 13.64
C ASP A 158 -10.02 -9.77 14.69
N GLU A 159 -9.32 -10.04 15.79
CA GLU A 159 -9.13 -9.11 16.90
C GLU A 159 -8.43 -7.82 16.44
N VAL A 160 -7.49 -7.92 15.52
CA VAL A 160 -6.78 -6.76 14.96
C VAL A 160 -7.72 -5.92 14.08
N ILE A 161 -8.60 -6.59 13.32
CA ILE A 161 -9.60 -5.91 12.49
C ILE A 161 -10.65 -5.24 13.39
N ASP A 162 -11.11 -5.94 14.43
CA ASP A 162 -12.12 -5.43 15.36
C ASP A 162 -11.60 -4.21 16.12
N GLU A 163 -10.36 -4.24 16.59
CA GLU A 163 -9.72 -3.11 17.27
C GLU A 163 -9.66 -1.88 16.35
N GLU A 164 -9.05 -1.99 15.18
CA GLU A 164 -8.80 -0.83 14.33
C GLU A 164 -10.06 -0.29 13.65
N CYS A 165 -10.99 -1.17 13.25
CA CYS A 165 -12.31 -0.72 12.80
C CYS A 165 -13.12 -0.12 13.96
N GLY A 166 -12.97 -0.68 15.18
CA GLY A 166 -13.62 -0.20 16.39
C GLY A 166 -13.25 1.23 16.74
N TYR A 167 -11.99 1.62 16.56
CA TYR A 167 -11.55 3.02 16.75
C TYR A 167 -12.28 4.00 15.83
N ILE A 168 -12.56 3.60 14.61
CA ILE A 168 -13.28 4.43 13.64
C ILE A 168 -14.78 4.52 13.98
N ILE A 169 -15.40 3.38 14.26
CA ILE A 169 -16.82 3.31 14.63
C ILE A 169 -17.06 4.08 15.93
N GLY A 170 -16.13 4.01 16.89
CA GLY A 170 -16.15 4.75 18.15
C GLY A 170 -16.18 6.27 17.99
N LEU A 171 -15.86 6.82 16.81
CA LEU A 171 -16.05 8.25 16.51
C LEU A 171 -17.53 8.65 16.33
N GLY A 172 -18.46 7.74 16.54
CA GLY A 172 -19.89 7.96 16.37
C GLY A 172 -20.40 7.73 14.95
N VAL A 173 -19.73 6.87 14.21
CA VAL A 173 -20.17 6.39 12.89
C VAL A 173 -21.34 5.43 13.08
N GLU A 174 -22.48 5.70 12.44
CA GLU A 174 -23.61 4.77 12.39
C GLU A 174 -23.28 3.60 11.44
N THR A 175 -23.58 2.38 11.87
CA THR A 175 -23.35 1.18 11.05
C THR A 175 -24.64 0.41 10.83
N ARG A 176 -24.86 -0.03 9.61
CA ARG A 176 -26.01 -0.84 9.20
C ARG A 176 -25.51 -2.10 8.50
N TYR A 177 -25.18 -3.10 9.30
CA TYR A 177 -24.73 -4.42 8.84
C TYR A 177 -25.90 -5.31 8.47
N ASN A 178 -25.63 -6.40 7.72
CA ASN A 178 -26.64 -7.30 7.15
C ASN A 178 -27.67 -6.54 6.31
N GLN A 179 -27.30 -5.39 5.76
CA GLN A 179 -28.19 -4.56 4.96
C GLN A 179 -27.63 -4.39 3.54
N TRP A 180 -28.32 -5.02 2.60
CA TRP A 180 -28.03 -4.86 1.19
C TRP A 180 -28.62 -3.53 0.68
N VAL A 181 -27.80 -2.71 0.03
CA VAL A 181 -28.27 -1.54 -0.73
C VAL A 181 -28.62 -2.04 -2.13
N GLY A 182 -29.90 -2.12 -2.45
CA GLY A 182 -30.40 -2.70 -3.70
C GLY A 182 -30.59 -1.71 -4.84
N SER A 183 -30.55 -0.39 -4.56
CA SER A 183 -30.79 0.67 -5.53
C SER A 183 -30.06 1.96 -5.13
N LEU A 184 -29.23 2.49 -6.04
CA LEU A 184 -28.59 3.79 -5.84
C LEU A 184 -29.63 4.92 -5.96
N LYS A 185 -30.60 4.76 -6.83
CA LYS A 185 -31.71 5.73 -7.03
C LYS A 185 -32.53 5.91 -5.74
N GLU A 186 -32.88 4.81 -5.07
CA GLU A 186 -33.55 4.85 -3.78
C GLU A 186 -32.68 5.48 -2.69
N LEU A 187 -31.39 5.15 -2.66
CA LEU A 187 -30.45 5.74 -1.71
C LEU A 187 -30.34 7.26 -1.93
N LEU A 188 -30.24 7.72 -3.18
CA LEU A 188 -30.17 9.14 -3.54
C LEU A 188 -31.49 9.91 -3.29
N ALA A 189 -32.62 9.22 -3.27
CA ALA A 189 -33.90 9.81 -2.87
C ALA A 189 -33.98 10.07 -1.36
N GLY A 190 -33.10 9.48 -0.57
CA GLY A 190 -32.94 9.76 0.86
C GLY A 190 -32.28 11.12 1.10
N ASP A 191 -32.32 11.54 2.37
CA ASP A 191 -31.77 12.82 2.83
C ASP A 191 -30.23 12.71 3.06
N TRP A 192 -29.48 12.44 1.99
CA TRP A 192 -28.02 12.37 2.00
C TRP A 192 -27.43 13.55 1.24
N ASP A 193 -26.41 14.20 1.84
CA ASP A 193 -25.67 15.27 1.18
C ASP A 193 -24.66 14.72 0.16
N ALA A 194 -24.06 13.56 0.46
CA ALA A 194 -23.23 12.81 -0.47
C ALA A 194 -23.29 11.31 -0.22
N VAL A 195 -22.95 10.52 -1.25
CA VAL A 195 -22.85 9.07 -1.20
C VAL A 195 -21.45 8.65 -1.61
N PHE A 196 -20.81 7.82 -0.80
CA PHE A 196 -19.54 7.19 -1.13
C PHE A 196 -19.72 5.71 -1.43
N VAL A 197 -19.21 5.24 -2.56
CA VAL A 197 -19.27 3.85 -3.01
C VAL A 197 -17.91 3.19 -2.83
N GLY A 198 -17.78 2.34 -1.81
CA GLY A 198 -16.58 1.60 -1.46
C GLY A 198 -16.83 0.09 -1.40
N THR A 199 -17.61 -0.44 -2.36
CA THR A 199 -18.03 -1.85 -2.40
C THR A 199 -16.94 -2.84 -2.82
N GLY A 200 -15.75 -2.33 -3.19
CA GLY A 200 -14.64 -3.16 -3.63
C GLY A 200 -14.86 -3.82 -4.99
N ALA A 201 -14.16 -4.92 -5.24
CA ALA A 201 -14.29 -5.77 -6.44
C ALA A 201 -14.80 -7.17 -6.03
N PRO A 202 -16.12 -7.30 -5.75
CA PRO A 202 -16.66 -8.47 -5.07
C PRO A 202 -16.87 -9.69 -5.97
N LYS A 203 -16.70 -9.57 -7.29
CA LYS A 203 -16.95 -10.67 -8.23
C LYS A 203 -15.62 -11.32 -8.64
N GLY A 204 -15.45 -12.60 -8.32
CA GLY A 204 -14.31 -13.38 -8.80
C GLY A 204 -14.46 -13.76 -10.27
N ARG A 205 -13.33 -13.75 -11.00
CA ARG A 205 -13.28 -14.25 -12.38
C ARG A 205 -13.34 -15.75 -12.42
N ASP A 206 -14.16 -16.29 -13.32
CA ASP A 206 -14.27 -17.73 -13.56
C ASP A 206 -13.36 -18.17 -14.73
N ALA A 207 -13.16 -19.49 -14.85
CA ALA A 207 -12.46 -20.15 -15.95
C ALA A 207 -13.49 -20.93 -16.81
N PRO A 208 -14.08 -20.31 -17.84
CA PRO A 208 -15.14 -20.90 -18.65
C PRO A 208 -14.55 -21.85 -19.73
N ILE A 209 -13.94 -22.95 -19.28
CA ILE A 209 -13.38 -24.00 -20.13
C ILE A 209 -14.25 -25.27 -20.04
N PRO A 210 -14.12 -26.22 -21.00
CA PRO A 210 -14.88 -27.48 -20.99
C PRO A 210 -14.82 -28.18 -19.62
N GLY A 211 -15.93 -28.78 -19.22
CA GLY A 211 -16.09 -29.48 -17.93
C GLY A 211 -16.43 -28.57 -16.75
N ARG A 212 -16.41 -27.23 -16.92
CA ARG A 212 -16.66 -26.28 -15.82
C ARG A 212 -18.05 -26.43 -15.21
N GLN A 213 -19.07 -26.60 -16.03
CA GLN A 213 -20.46 -26.72 -15.59
C GLN A 213 -20.75 -28.10 -15.03
N GLU A 214 -20.25 -29.13 -15.67
CA GLU A 214 -20.44 -30.52 -15.30
C GLU A 214 -19.82 -30.83 -13.91
N ALA A 215 -18.62 -30.31 -13.65
CA ALA A 215 -17.90 -30.46 -12.39
C ALA A 215 -18.11 -29.30 -11.41
N ALA A 216 -19.14 -28.46 -11.59
CA ALA A 216 -19.33 -27.20 -10.87
C ALA A 216 -19.25 -27.32 -9.33
N LYS A 217 -19.70 -28.46 -8.78
CA LYS A 217 -19.68 -28.71 -7.32
C LYS A 217 -18.27 -28.81 -6.72
N HIS A 218 -17.26 -29.05 -7.57
CA HIS A 218 -15.87 -29.25 -7.18
C HIS A 218 -14.97 -28.09 -7.60
N ILE A 219 -15.52 -27.05 -8.23
CA ILE A 219 -14.77 -25.91 -8.76
C ILE A 219 -15.32 -24.62 -8.13
N HIS A 220 -14.52 -24.02 -7.26
CA HIS A 220 -14.92 -22.87 -6.45
C HIS A 220 -14.21 -21.60 -6.91
N ILE A 221 -14.91 -20.47 -6.91
CA ILE A 221 -14.28 -19.16 -7.05
C ILE A 221 -13.50 -18.85 -5.78
N GLY A 222 -12.21 -18.51 -5.92
CA GLY A 222 -11.28 -18.41 -4.79
C GLY A 222 -11.72 -17.42 -3.72
N ILE A 223 -12.22 -16.23 -4.10
CA ILE A 223 -12.65 -15.22 -3.13
C ILE A 223 -13.92 -15.64 -2.37
N ASP A 224 -14.85 -16.33 -3.03
CA ASP A 224 -16.06 -16.82 -2.39
C ASP A 224 -15.75 -17.99 -1.45
N TRP A 225 -14.81 -18.85 -1.88
CA TRP A 225 -14.32 -19.94 -1.05
C TRP A 225 -13.61 -19.43 0.21
N LEU A 226 -12.72 -18.42 0.08
CA LEU A 226 -12.05 -17.79 1.22
C LEU A 226 -13.05 -17.14 2.19
N ALA A 227 -14.09 -16.49 1.67
CA ALA A 227 -15.16 -15.92 2.50
C ALA A 227 -15.90 -17.01 3.28
N ASN A 228 -16.23 -18.12 2.63
CA ASN A 228 -16.86 -19.26 3.30
C ASN A 228 -15.95 -19.87 4.38
N VAL A 229 -14.64 -19.91 4.16
CA VAL A 229 -13.65 -20.33 5.17
C VAL A 229 -13.60 -19.32 6.31
N ALA A 230 -13.50 -18.02 6.02
CA ALA A 230 -13.39 -16.96 7.02
C ALA A 230 -14.59 -16.93 7.98
N PHE A 231 -15.80 -17.17 7.46
CA PHE A 231 -17.04 -17.21 8.25
C PHE A 231 -17.40 -18.61 8.79
N GLY A 232 -16.54 -19.61 8.58
CA GLY A 232 -16.72 -20.94 9.14
C GLY A 232 -17.75 -21.82 8.42
N HIS A 233 -18.22 -21.42 7.23
CA HIS A 233 -19.10 -22.24 6.39
C HIS A 233 -18.37 -23.37 5.69
N THR A 234 -17.06 -23.20 5.44
CA THR A 234 -16.17 -24.23 4.92
C THR A 234 -15.09 -24.53 5.96
N THR A 235 -15.07 -25.77 6.47
CA THR A 235 -14.15 -26.23 7.52
C THR A 235 -13.26 -27.38 7.08
N LYS A 236 -13.44 -27.87 5.85
CA LYS A 236 -12.67 -28.98 5.26
C LYS A 236 -12.56 -28.76 3.75
N ILE A 237 -11.53 -29.36 3.16
CA ILE A 237 -11.36 -29.46 1.71
C ILE A 237 -10.90 -30.87 1.36
N SER A 238 -11.03 -31.28 0.11
CA SER A 238 -10.53 -32.56 -0.38
C SER A 238 -9.01 -32.63 -0.33
N LYS A 239 -8.46 -33.83 -0.44
CA LYS A 239 -7.01 -34.04 -0.26
C LYS A 239 -6.17 -33.48 -1.40
N ARG A 240 -6.65 -33.59 -2.64
CA ARG A 240 -5.95 -33.13 -3.85
C ARG A 240 -6.62 -31.87 -4.37
N VAL A 241 -5.92 -30.74 -4.29
CA VAL A 241 -6.45 -29.42 -4.63
C VAL A 241 -5.53 -28.72 -5.63
N ILE A 242 -6.11 -28.23 -6.71
CA ILE A 242 -5.42 -27.32 -7.64
C ILE A 242 -5.93 -25.91 -7.42
N VAL A 243 -5.01 -24.95 -7.27
CA VAL A 243 -5.31 -23.52 -7.24
C VAL A 243 -4.85 -22.89 -8.57
N LEU A 244 -5.79 -22.33 -9.31
CA LEU A 244 -5.52 -21.64 -10.57
C LEU A 244 -5.33 -20.15 -10.31
N GLY A 245 -4.12 -19.64 -10.55
CA GLY A 245 -3.81 -18.22 -10.41
C GLY A 245 -2.47 -17.93 -9.76
N GLY A 246 -1.96 -16.71 -9.98
CA GLY A 246 -0.63 -16.28 -9.52
C GLY A 246 -0.64 -14.97 -8.72
N GLY A 247 -1.76 -14.57 -8.14
CA GLY A 247 -1.89 -13.40 -7.26
C GLY A 247 -1.92 -13.78 -5.77
N ASN A 248 -1.95 -12.77 -4.88
CA ASN A 248 -2.03 -13.00 -3.43
C ASN A 248 -3.24 -13.85 -3.03
N THR A 249 -4.39 -13.69 -3.70
CA THR A 249 -5.58 -14.54 -3.47
C THR A 249 -5.28 -16.02 -3.71
N ALA A 250 -4.47 -16.37 -4.71
CA ALA A 250 -4.09 -17.76 -4.96
C ALA A 250 -3.18 -18.31 -3.85
N MET A 251 -2.28 -17.48 -3.32
CA MET A 251 -1.44 -17.84 -2.17
C MET A 251 -2.30 -18.04 -0.91
N ASP A 252 -3.28 -17.19 -0.68
CA ASP A 252 -4.22 -17.33 0.43
C ASP A 252 -5.08 -18.60 0.30
N CYS A 253 -5.56 -18.92 -0.91
CA CYS A 253 -6.32 -20.12 -1.20
C CYS A 253 -5.51 -21.40 -0.93
N CYS A 254 -4.30 -21.51 -1.48
CA CYS A 254 -3.50 -22.72 -1.37
C CYS A 254 -3.03 -22.97 0.07
N ARG A 255 -2.62 -21.91 0.79
CA ARG A 255 -2.20 -22.00 2.20
C ARG A 255 -3.38 -22.32 3.13
N SER A 256 -4.57 -21.77 2.84
CA SER A 256 -5.80 -22.14 3.57
C SER A 256 -6.22 -23.57 3.29
N ALA A 257 -6.12 -24.04 2.05
CA ALA A 257 -6.42 -25.42 1.68
C ALA A 257 -5.52 -26.42 2.43
N ARG A 258 -4.21 -26.14 2.58
CA ARG A 258 -3.30 -26.95 3.39
C ARG A 258 -3.78 -27.09 4.84
N ARG A 259 -4.27 -26.00 5.43
CA ARG A 259 -4.76 -25.99 6.84
C ARG A 259 -6.11 -26.68 7.01
N LEU A 260 -6.89 -26.78 5.96
CA LEU A 260 -8.21 -27.43 5.97
C LEU A 260 -8.17 -28.93 5.58
N GLY A 261 -6.98 -29.51 5.42
CA GLY A 261 -6.79 -30.95 5.20
C GLY A 261 -6.40 -31.33 3.78
N GLY A 262 -6.05 -30.35 2.92
CA GLY A 262 -5.43 -30.64 1.62
C GLY A 262 -4.02 -31.21 1.79
N ASP A 263 -3.80 -32.44 1.37
CA ASP A 263 -2.50 -33.11 1.45
C ASP A 263 -1.62 -32.80 0.22
N ASP A 264 -2.21 -32.87 -0.98
CA ASP A 264 -1.59 -32.56 -2.26
C ASP A 264 -2.22 -31.28 -2.83
N VAL A 265 -1.70 -30.12 -2.41
CA VAL A 265 -2.14 -28.80 -2.88
C VAL A 265 -1.09 -28.25 -3.84
N LYS A 266 -1.50 -27.84 -5.04
CA LYS A 266 -0.64 -27.27 -6.08
C LYS A 266 -1.19 -25.93 -6.57
N VAL A 267 -0.30 -24.98 -6.82
CA VAL A 267 -0.63 -23.76 -7.55
C VAL A 267 -0.19 -23.92 -9.00
N ILE A 268 -1.11 -23.71 -9.95
CA ILE A 268 -0.80 -23.80 -11.37
C ILE A 268 -1.10 -22.46 -12.04
N VAL A 269 -0.11 -21.92 -12.75
CA VAL A 269 -0.15 -20.54 -13.24
C VAL A 269 0.41 -20.42 -14.67
N ARG A 270 -0.24 -19.57 -15.47
CA ARG A 270 0.15 -19.33 -16.88
C ARG A 270 1.36 -18.41 -17.06
N SER A 271 1.85 -17.78 -16.01
CA SER A 271 3.03 -16.89 -16.05
C SER A 271 4.27 -17.57 -15.49
N GLY A 272 5.43 -17.01 -15.79
CA GLY A 272 6.68 -17.35 -15.12
C GLY A 272 6.63 -16.99 -13.62
N PHE A 273 7.53 -17.54 -12.84
CA PHE A 273 7.57 -17.33 -11.38
C PHE A 273 7.78 -15.86 -11.01
N GLU A 274 8.70 -15.17 -11.70
CA GLU A 274 9.00 -13.76 -11.47
C GLU A 274 7.88 -12.83 -11.94
N GLU A 275 7.08 -13.28 -12.91
CA GLU A 275 5.96 -12.52 -13.47
C GLU A 275 4.66 -12.67 -12.68
N MET A 276 4.65 -13.53 -11.67
CA MET A 276 3.49 -13.70 -10.79
C MET A 276 3.23 -12.40 -10.02
N LYS A 277 1.94 -12.03 -9.93
CA LYS A 277 1.52 -10.82 -9.22
C LYS A 277 1.51 -10.96 -7.70
N ALA A 278 1.64 -12.17 -7.17
CA ALA A 278 1.78 -12.39 -5.73
C ALA A 278 3.06 -11.76 -5.21
N SER A 279 2.99 -11.21 -4.02
CA SER A 279 4.15 -10.64 -3.32
C SER A 279 5.25 -11.69 -3.15
N PRO A 280 6.54 -11.34 -3.27
CA PRO A 280 7.63 -12.31 -3.18
C PRO A 280 7.55 -13.18 -1.93
N TRP A 281 7.32 -12.56 -0.76
CA TRP A 281 7.21 -13.27 0.52
C TRP A 281 6.01 -14.23 0.58
N GLU A 282 4.89 -13.96 -0.10
CA GLU A 282 3.75 -14.87 -0.14
C GLU A 282 4.04 -16.11 -0.99
N LYS A 283 4.82 -15.95 -2.06
CA LYS A 283 5.32 -17.07 -2.86
C LYS A 283 6.29 -17.94 -2.05
N GLU A 284 7.22 -17.29 -1.34
CA GLU A 284 8.19 -17.96 -0.47
C GLU A 284 7.51 -18.75 0.65
N GLU A 285 6.51 -18.16 1.32
CA GLU A 285 5.74 -18.83 2.36
C GLU A 285 4.95 -20.02 1.83
N ALA A 286 4.34 -19.93 0.64
CA ALA A 286 3.66 -21.07 0.03
C ALA A 286 4.63 -22.23 -0.24
N ILE A 287 5.82 -21.94 -0.77
CA ILE A 287 6.87 -22.93 -1.01
C ILE A 287 7.38 -23.53 0.31
N HIS A 288 7.58 -22.68 1.35
CA HIS A 288 7.99 -23.13 2.68
C HIS A 288 6.96 -24.09 3.32
N GLU A 289 5.67 -23.86 3.05
CA GLU A 289 4.57 -24.75 3.47
C GLU A 289 4.46 -26.02 2.61
N GLY A 290 5.38 -26.26 1.68
CA GLY A 290 5.45 -27.45 0.83
C GLY A 290 4.46 -27.45 -0.33
N ILE A 291 4.02 -26.27 -0.78
CA ILE A 291 3.10 -26.12 -1.90
C ILE A 291 3.89 -25.85 -3.19
N PRO A 292 3.91 -26.78 -4.16
CA PRO A 292 4.56 -26.56 -5.45
C PRO A 292 3.80 -25.53 -6.29
N ILE A 293 4.57 -24.67 -6.97
CA ILE A 293 4.07 -23.68 -7.93
C ILE A 293 4.54 -24.10 -9.33
N LEU A 294 3.59 -24.48 -10.19
CA LEU A 294 3.84 -24.93 -11.55
C LEU A 294 3.54 -23.81 -12.53
N ASN A 295 4.58 -23.29 -13.16
CA ASN A 295 4.51 -22.16 -14.07
C ASN A 295 4.28 -22.57 -15.52
N MET A 296 3.88 -21.60 -16.38
CA MET A 296 3.73 -21.76 -17.83
C MET A 296 2.72 -22.85 -18.24
N ARG A 297 1.61 -22.94 -17.52
CA ARG A 297 0.54 -23.90 -17.80
C ARG A 297 -0.81 -23.21 -17.90
N VAL A 298 -1.50 -23.41 -19.00
CA VAL A 298 -2.83 -22.84 -19.29
C VAL A 298 -3.87 -23.95 -19.17
N PRO A 299 -4.90 -23.82 -18.32
CA PRO A 299 -5.93 -24.83 -18.20
C PRO A 299 -6.79 -24.91 -19.47
N LYS A 300 -7.01 -26.13 -19.98
CA LYS A 300 -7.80 -26.42 -21.19
C LYS A 300 -9.14 -27.08 -20.91
N GLU A 301 -9.17 -27.98 -19.94
CA GLU A 301 -10.35 -28.80 -19.67
C GLU A 301 -10.37 -29.26 -18.20
N PHE A 302 -11.53 -29.19 -17.57
CA PHE A 302 -11.83 -29.87 -16.31
C PHE A 302 -12.39 -31.26 -16.62
N ARG A 303 -11.57 -32.30 -16.40
CA ARG A 303 -12.01 -33.68 -16.63
C ARG A 303 -12.83 -34.18 -15.47
N HIS A 304 -13.92 -34.87 -15.80
CA HIS A 304 -14.85 -35.40 -14.81
C HIS A 304 -15.42 -36.76 -15.25
N ASP A 305 -15.84 -37.54 -14.27
CA ASP A 305 -16.64 -38.74 -14.47
C ASP A 305 -18.01 -38.54 -13.79
N ASN A 306 -19.08 -38.51 -14.60
CA ASN A 306 -20.46 -38.29 -14.15
C ASN A 306 -20.63 -37.08 -13.21
N GLY A 307 -19.95 -35.96 -13.52
CA GLY A 307 -19.97 -34.72 -12.74
C GLY A 307 -19.01 -34.68 -11.55
N LYS A 308 -18.30 -35.75 -11.27
CA LYS A 308 -17.22 -35.78 -10.26
C LYS A 308 -15.91 -35.40 -10.91
N LEU A 309 -15.28 -34.32 -10.45
CA LEU A 309 -13.99 -33.88 -10.94
C LEU A 309 -12.92 -34.98 -10.75
N THR A 310 -12.11 -35.22 -11.76
CA THR A 310 -10.98 -36.16 -11.73
C THR A 310 -9.64 -35.48 -11.90
N GLY A 311 -9.62 -34.30 -12.51
CA GLY A 311 -8.41 -33.51 -12.69
C GLY A 311 -8.57 -32.41 -13.73
N VAL A 312 -7.48 -31.74 -14.03
CA VAL A 312 -7.41 -30.64 -15.00
C VAL A 312 -6.34 -30.93 -16.04
N LEU A 313 -6.68 -30.70 -17.30
CA LEU A 313 -5.75 -30.81 -18.43
C LEU A 313 -5.15 -29.44 -18.74
N PHE A 314 -3.84 -29.36 -18.89
CA PHE A 314 -3.10 -28.13 -19.13
C PHE A 314 -2.30 -28.19 -20.42
N GLU A 315 -2.30 -27.11 -21.17
CA GLU A 315 -1.37 -26.85 -22.25
C GLU A 315 -0.10 -26.19 -21.73
N ILE A 316 1.06 -26.70 -22.15
CA ILE A 316 2.35 -26.10 -21.83
C ILE A 316 2.63 -24.96 -22.78
N VAL A 317 2.92 -23.77 -22.21
CA VAL A 317 3.14 -22.55 -22.98
C VAL A 317 4.50 -21.93 -22.68
N ARG A 318 4.97 -21.06 -23.56
CA ARG A 318 6.09 -20.16 -23.32
C ARG A 318 5.68 -18.71 -23.50
N ALA A 319 6.36 -17.79 -22.83
CA ALA A 319 6.14 -16.37 -23.02
C ALA A 319 7.00 -15.85 -24.16
N GLU A 320 6.39 -15.12 -25.09
CA GLU A 320 7.08 -14.35 -26.13
C GLU A 320 6.70 -12.87 -25.98
N TYR A 321 7.67 -11.98 -26.20
CA TYR A 321 7.50 -10.54 -26.06
C TYR A 321 7.66 -9.86 -27.41
N ASP A 322 6.71 -9.01 -27.78
CA ASP A 322 6.82 -8.18 -28.98
C ASP A 322 7.82 -7.02 -28.77
N ALA A 323 8.11 -6.28 -29.83
CA ALA A 323 9.02 -5.13 -29.81
C ALA A 323 8.55 -3.99 -28.87
N LYS A 324 7.30 -4.02 -28.41
CA LYS A 324 6.72 -3.07 -27.44
C LYS A 324 6.65 -3.66 -26.02
N GLY A 325 7.27 -4.83 -25.78
CA GLY A 325 7.28 -5.51 -24.50
C GLY A 325 5.93 -6.17 -24.12
N ARG A 326 4.98 -6.31 -25.04
CA ARG A 326 3.71 -6.98 -24.76
C ARG A 326 3.89 -8.49 -24.83
N ARG A 327 3.48 -9.15 -23.75
CA ARG A 327 3.59 -10.60 -23.60
C ARG A 327 2.46 -11.34 -24.32
N SER A 328 2.82 -12.37 -25.07
CA SER A 328 1.93 -13.39 -25.62
C SER A 328 2.33 -14.78 -25.10
N LEU A 329 1.36 -15.65 -24.90
CA LEU A 329 1.60 -17.04 -24.52
C LEU A 329 1.44 -17.92 -25.76
N ILE A 330 2.50 -18.66 -26.10
CA ILE A 330 2.56 -19.51 -27.27
C ILE A 330 2.67 -20.97 -26.83
N PRO A 331 1.83 -21.90 -27.34
CA PRO A 331 1.97 -23.32 -27.09
C PRO A 331 3.37 -23.83 -27.46
N THR A 332 3.96 -24.68 -26.62
CA THR A 332 5.28 -25.26 -26.89
C THR A 332 5.22 -26.39 -27.91
N GLY A 333 4.05 -27.00 -28.12
CA GLY A 333 3.86 -28.21 -28.90
C GLY A 333 4.16 -29.50 -28.13
N GLU A 334 4.52 -29.39 -26.87
CA GLU A 334 4.62 -30.56 -25.97
C GLU A 334 3.23 -31.15 -25.67
N PRO A 335 3.14 -32.45 -25.32
CA PRO A 335 1.88 -33.07 -24.91
C PRO A 335 1.25 -32.33 -23.73
N ASP A 336 -0.07 -32.19 -23.76
CA ASP A 336 -0.82 -31.63 -22.63
C ASP A 336 -0.59 -32.43 -21.35
N GLU A 337 -0.40 -31.74 -20.24
CA GLU A 337 -0.22 -32.35 -18.91
C GLU A 337 -1.57 -32.53 -18.20
N PHE A 338 -1.83 -33.73 -17.69
CA PHE A 338 -3.00 -33.99 -16.86
C PHE A 338 -2.58 -34.04 -15.38
N HIS A 339 -3.22 -33.21 -14.55
CA HIS A 339 -3.03 -33.20 -13.11
C HIS A 339 -4.31 -33.65 -12.39
N GLU A 340 -4.20 -34.76 -11.67
CA GLU A 340 -5.31 -35.25 -10.85
C GLU A 340 -5.64 -34.28 -9.72
N CYS A 341 -6.93 -34.04 -9.48
CA CYS A 341 -7.42 -33.32 -8.32
C CYS A 341 -8.88 -33.67 -8.02
N ASP A 342 -9.28 -33.40 -6.79
CA ASP A 342 -10.65 -33.59 -6.32
C ASP A 342 -11.41 -32.26 -6.26
N GLU A 343 -10.69 -31.14 -6.10
CA GLU A 343 -11.26 -29.78 -6.09
C GLU A 343 -10.32 -28.78 -6.77
N VAL A 344 -10.92 -27.72 -7.32
CA VAL A 344 -10.20 -26.58 -7.92
C VAL A 344 -10.66 -25.28 -7.30
N LEU A 345 -9.68 -24.43 -6.95
CA LEU A 345 -9.92 -23.05 -6.51
C LEU A 345 -9.47 -22.09 -7.62
N VAL A 346 -10.41 -21.35 -8.18
CA VAL A 346 -10.16 -20.41 -9.30
C VAL A 346 -9.87 -19.02 -8.75
N ALA A 347 -8.60 -18.60 -8.76
CA ALA A 347 -8.11 -17.36 -8.19
C ALA A 347 -7.39 -16.48 -9.26
N ILE A 348 -8.02 -16.31 -10.44
CA ILE A 348 -7.45 -15.65 -11.62
C ILE A 348 -7.78 -14.16 -11.74
N GLY A 349 -8.27 -13.56 -10.67
CA GLY A 349 -8.56 -12.13 -10.57
C GLY A 349 -9.98 -11.84 -10.09
N GLN A 350 -10.26 -10.55 -9.94
CA GLN A 350 -11.52 -10.01 -9.43
C GLN A 350 -12.05 -8.95 -10.39
N GLU A 351 -13.34 -8.69 -10.32
CA GLU A 351 -14.06 -7.68 -11.11
C GLU A 351 -14.99 -6.89 -10.21
N ASN A 352 -15.21 -5.64 -10.58
CA ASN A 352 -16.25 -4.82 -9.99
C ASN A 352 -17.63 -5.32 -10.42
N ALA A 353 -18.60 -5.09 -9.56
CA ALA A 353 -20.00 -5.42 -9.85
C ALA A 353 -20.93 -4.39 -9.18
N PHE A 354 -21.71 -3.72 -9.99
CA PHE A 354 -22.64 -2.69 -9.55
C PHE A 354 -24.07 -2.99 -9.98
N PRO A 355 -24.63 -4.20 -9.68
CA PRO A 355 -25.96 -4.59 -10.13
C PRO A 355 -27.08 -3.76 -9.49
N TRP A 356 -26.77 -3.00 -8.45
CA TRP A 356 -27.65 -2.13 -7.68
C TRP A 356 -27.61 -0.67 -8.15
N ILE A 357 -26.78 -0.35 -9.15
CA ILE A 357 -26.72 0.99 -9.76
C ILE A 357 -27.51 0.94 -11.07
N GLU A 358 -28.56 1.70 -11.13
CA GLU A 358 -29.42 1.81 -12.31
C GLU A 358 -28.71 2.57 -13.43
N LYS A 359 -28.92 2.15 -14.68
CA LYS A 359 -28.28 2.74 -15.85
C LYS A 359 -28.89 4.07 -16.30
N ASP A 360 -30.08 4.41 -15.80
CA ASP A 360 -30.86 5.60 -16.18
C ASP A 360 -30.68 6.80 -15.24
N ILE A 361 -29.82 6.71 -14.23
CA ILE A 361 -29.64 7.76 -13.23
C ILE A 361 -28.59 8.83 -13.60
N GLY A 362 -27.90 8.67 -14.76
CA GLY A 362 -26.88 9.61 -15.22
C GLY A 362 -25.47 9.34 -14.70
N LEU A 363 -25.25 8.20 -14.04
CA LEU A 363 -23.91 7.73 -13.72
C LEU A 363 -23.35 6.94 -14.91
N GLU A 364 -22.22 7.38 -15.44
CA GLU A 364 -21.61 6.77 -16.61
C GLU A 364 -20.61 5.68 -16.22
N PHE A 365 -20.56 4.63 -17.03
CA PHE A 365 -19.60 3.53 -16.92
C PHE A 365 -18.84 3.39 -18.24
N ASP A 366 -17.59 3.00 -18.16
CA ASP A 366 -16.78 2.70 -19.32
C ASP A 366 -17.10 1.31 -19.93
N LYS A 367 -16.39 0.94 -20.98
CA LYS A 367 -16.58 -0.35 -21.69
C LYS A 367 -16.24 -1.60 -20.86
N TRP A 368 -15.66 -1.43 -19.67
CA TRP A 368 -15.34 -2.50 -18.72
C TRP A 368 -16.22 -2.47 -17.47
N ASP A 369 -17.37 -1.77 -17.55
CA ASP A 369 -18.28 -1.54 -16.43
C ASP A 369 -17.61 -0.87 -15.20
N MET A 370 -16.58 -0.03 -15.45
CA MET A 370 -15.96 0.81 -14.43
C MET A 370 -16.63 2.19 -14.42
N PRO A 371 -16.87 2.79 -13.24
CA PRO A 371 -17.44 4.12 -13.17
C PRO A 371 -16.50 5.15 -13.79
N VAL A 372 -17.05 6.08 -14.58
CA VAL A 372 -16.31 7.23 -15.10
C VAL A 372 -16.14 8.23 -13.96
N LEU A 373 -14.88 8.46 -13.57
CA LEU A 373 -14.50 9.30 -12.42
C LEU A 373 -13.50 10.36 -12.84
N ASP A 374 -13.53 11.49 -12.16
CA ASP A 374 -12.35 12.35 -12.08
C ASP A 374 -11.32 11.68 -11.17
N GLU A 375 -10.13 11.38 -11.69
CA GLU A 375 -9.11 10.58 -10.98
C GLU A 375 -8.55 11.29 -9.74
N LYS A 376 -8.58 12.63 -9.70
CA LYS A 376 -8.08 13.43 -8.60
C LYS A 376 -9.10 13.57 -7.47
N THR A 377 -10.36 13.76 -7.84
CA THR A 377 -11.42 14.05 -6.88
C THR A 377 -12.25 12.81 -6.52
N LEU A 378 -12.13 11.75 -7.31
CA LEU A 378 -12.90 10.51 -7.18
C LEU A 378 -14.43 10.72 -7.29
N GLN A 379 -14.85 11.88 -7.82
CA GLN A 379 -16.23 12.20 -8.10
C GLN A 379 -16.68 11.53 -9.40
N SER A 380 -17.87 10.95 -9.40
CA SER A 380 -18.49 10.39 -10.60
C SER A 380 -19.18 11.47 -11.44
N THR A 381 -19.76 11.07 -12.58
CA THR A 381 -20.61 11.96 -13.39
C THR A 381 -21.87 12.42 -12.65
N LEU A 382 -22.26 11.77 -11.54
CA LEU A 382 -23.28 12.25 -10.59
C LEU A 382 -22.61 13.05 -9.47
N PRO A 383 -22.87 14.37 -9.34
CA PRO A 383 -22.13 15.23 -8.42
C PRO A 383 -22.14 14.81 -6.95
N LYS A 384 -23.20 14.15 -6.47
CA LYS A 384 -23.32 13.65 -5.09
C LYS A 384 -22.62 12.31 -4.83
N VAL A 385 -22.11 11.62 -5.88
CA VAL A 385 -21.63 10.25 -5.78
C VAL A 385 -20.13 10.20 -6.01
N PHE A 386 -19.43 9.67 -5.02
CA PHE A 386 -17.96 9.50 -5.01
C PHE A 386 -17.63 8.01 -4.90
N PHE A 387 -16.51 7.60 -5.44
CA PHE A 387 -16.03 6.21 -5.38
C PHE A 387 -14.64 6.16 -4.75
N GLY A 388 -14.26 4.98 -4.24
CA GLY A 388 -12.90 4.74 -3.74
C GLY A 388 -12.61 3.27 -3.52
N GLY A 389 -11.34 2.98 -3.28
CA GLY A 389 -10.85 1.60 -3.21
C GLY A 389 -10.99 0.88 -4.54
N ASP A 390 -11.11 -0.44 -4.47
CA ASP A 390 -11.21 -1.26 -5.67
C ASP A 390 -12.46 -0.95 -6.52
N ALA A 391 -13.49 -0.34 -5.92
CA ALA A 391 -14.70 0.11 -6.63
C ALA A 391 -14.42 1.26 -7.62
N ALA A 392 -13.38 2.06 -7.39
CA ALA A 392 -13.05 3.22 -8.22
C ALA A 392 -12.16 2.86 -9.41
N LEU A 393 -11.02 2.21 -9.16
CA LEU A 393 -9.96 2.02 -10.14
C LEU A 393 -9.53 0.55 -10.32
N GLY A 394 -10.41 -0.39 -9.93
CA GLY A 394 -10.14 -1.83 -9.97
C GLY A 394 -9.34 -2.33 -8.77
N ALA A 395 -9.21 -3.66 -8.67
CA ALA A 395 -8.59 -4.32 -7.53
C ALA A 395 -7.11 -3.94 -7.35
N LYS A 396 -6.78 -3.41 -6.17
CA LYS A 396 -5.43 -3.02 -5.73
C LYS A 396 -5.16 -3.57 -4.32
N ASN A 397 -4.82 -2.70 -3.38
CA ASN A 397 -4.45 -3.09 -2.03
C ASN A 397 -5.03 -2.13 -0.97
N ILE A 398 -4.94 -2.53 0.30
CA ILE A 398 -5.53 -1.82 1.44
C ILE A 398 -4.99 -0.39 1.58
N ILE A 399 -3.68 -0.18 1.42
CA ILE A 399 -3.08 1.15 1.57
C ILE A 399 -3.51 2.12 0.47
N THR A 400 -3.72 1.63 -0.75
CA THR A 400 -4.30 2.43 -1.83
C THR A 400 -5.76 2.78 -1.54
N ALA A 401 -6.53 1.82 -1.01
CA ALA A 401 -7.91 2.07 -0.63
C ALA A 401 -8.03 3.11 0.51
N ALA A 402 -7.13 3.08 1.49
CA ALA A 402 -7.06 4.11 2.53
C ALA A 402 -6.70 5.49 1.95
N ALA A 403 -5.68 5.57 1.09
CA ALA A 403 -5.30 6.81 0.43
C ALA A 403 -6.46 7.43 -0.38
N GLN A 404 -7.16 6.61 -1.16
CA GLN A 404 -8.34 7.05 -1.90
C GLN A 404 -9.49 7.45 -0.98
N GLY A 405 -9.62 6.82 0.19
CA GLY A 405 -10.57 7.25 1.21
C GLY A 405 -10.30 8.67 1.70
N HIS A 406 -9.04 9.03 1.96
CA HIS A 406 -8.65 10.41 2.30
C HIS A 406 -8.99 11.39 1.17
N GLU A 407 -8.63 11.05 -0.07
CA GLU A 407 -8.91 11.88 -1.24
C GLU A 407 -10.40 12.11 -1.46
N ALA A 408 -11.21 11.06 -1.31
CA ALA A 408 -12.66 11.17 -1.39
C ALA A 408 -13.26 12.00 -0.24
N ALA A 409 -12.73 11.84 0.98
CA ALA A 409 -13.18 12.63 2.14
C ALA A 409 -12.96 14.13 1.94
N ILE A 410 -11.79 14.52 1.38
CA ILE A 410 -11.51 15.92 1.00
C ILE A 410 -12.54 16.42 -0.01
N SER A 411 -12.81 15.64 -1.06
CA SER A 411 -13.77 15.98 -2.09
C SER A 411 -15.20 16.12 -1.55
N ILE A 412 -15.62 15.20 -0.71
CA ILE A 412 -16.95 15.22 -0.09
C ILE A 412 -17.10 16.43 0.83
N ASP A 413 -16.07 16.76 1.63
CA ASP A 413 -16.07 17.95 2.48
C ASP A 413 -16.19 19.23 1.67
N LEU A 414 -15.39 19.41 0.62
CA LEU A 414 -15.47 20.56 -0.28
C LEU A 414 -16.85 20.65 -0.95
N PHE A 415 -17.36 19.54 -1.47
CA PHE A 415 -18.67 19.47 -2.08
C PHE A 415 -19.79 19.89 -1.11
N CYS A 416 -19.82 19.32 0.09
CA CYS A 416 -20.82 19.62 1.09
C CYS A 416 -20.78 21.06 1.60
N ARG A 417 -19.62 21.71 1.53
CA ARG A 417 -19.44 23.14 1.83
C ARG A 417 -19.71 24.07 0.63
N GLY A 418 -20.10 23.52 -0.54
CA GLY A 418 -20.35 24.27 -1.75
C GLY A 418 -19.10 24.91 -2.37
N LYS A 419 -17.91 24.37 -2.08
CA LYS A 419 -16.62 24.76 -2.68
C LYS A 419 -16.35 23.98 -3.96
N LYS A 420 -15.46 24.50 -4.81
CA LYS A 420 -14.99 23.75 -5.97
C LYS A 420 -14.07 22.63 -5.51
N LEU A 421 -14.13 21.47 -6.14
CA LEU A 421 -13.29 20.33 -5.76
C LEU A 421 -11.80 20.57 -6.08
N ASP A 422 -11.51 21.47 -7.02
CA ASP A 422 -10.13 21.91 -7.34
C ASP A 422 -9.52 22.86 -6.30
N ASP A 423 -10.33 23.41 -5.39
CA ASP A 423 -9.86 24.28 -4.30
C ASP A 423 -9.12 23.48 -3.20
N ARG A 424 -8.57 22.31 -3.54
CA ARG A 424 -7.76 21.49 -2.65
C ARG A 424 -6.47 22.21 -2.31
N PRO A 425 -6.10 22.32 -1.03
CA PRO A 425 -4.78 22.82 -0.69
C PRO A 425 -3.71 21.85 -1.20
N PRO A 426 -2.63 22.38 -1.84
CA PRO A 426 -1.49 21.55 -2.20
C PRO A 426 -0.80 21.01 -0.93
N PRO A 427 0.00 19.93 -1.04
CA PRO A 427 0.88 19.52 0.05
C PRO A 427 1.78 20.66 0.49
N GLU A 428 1.94 20.87 1.80
CA GLU A 428 2.87 21.83 2.37
C GLU A 428 4.18 21.13 2.72
N PHE A 429 5.30 21.80 2.42
CA PHE A 429 6.64 21.33 2.73
C PHE A 429 7.36 22.37 3.58
N ASN A 430 7.99 21.91 4.64
CA ASN A 430 8.79 22.74 5.53
C ASN A 430 10.13 22.06 5.82
N LEU A 431 11.19 22.86 5.84
CA LEU A 431 12.52 22.46 6.24
C LEU A 431 12.89 23.18 7.53
N VAL A 432 13.30 22.43 8.55
CA VAL A 432 13.69 22.95 9.85
C VAL A 432 15.09 22.51 10.18
N SER A 433 16.01 23.48 10.42
CA SER A 433 17.39 23.19 10.79
C SER A 433 17.45 22.31 12.05
N GLN A 434 18.35 21.33 12.01
CA GLN A 434 18.65 20.45 13.15
C GLN A 434 19.80 20.96 14.01
N LYS A 435 20.34 22.15 13.72
CA LYS A 435 21.35 22.80 14.57
C LYS A 435 20.72 23.26 15.87
N MET A 436 21.31 22.83 16.98
CA MET A 436 20.86 23.16 18.33
C MET A 436 21.76 24.16 19.05
N GLY A 437 22.62 24.87 18.32
CA GLY A 437 23.61 25.81 18.84
C GLY A 437 24.89 25.78 18.02
N ILE A 438 25.90 26.58 18.38
CA ILE A 438 27.12 26.71 17.56
C ILE A 438 27.92 25.39 17.50
N HIS A 439 27.87 24.61 18.56
CA HIS A 439 28.61 23.34 18.68
C HIS A 439 27.73 22.18 19.17
N GLU A 440 26.43 22.38 19.27
CA GLU A 440 25.50 21.38 19.79
C GLU A 440 24.81 20.60 18.66
N TRP A 441 25.19 20.85 17.42
CA TRP A 441 24.68 20.08 16.31
C TRP A 441 25.21 18.64 16.42
N SER A 442 24.30 17.74 16.57
CA SER A 442 24.58 16.32 16.60
C SER A 442 23.73 15.61 15.57
N TYR A 443 24.40 14.95 14.67
CA TYR A 443 23.78 14.06 13.72
C TYR A 443 24.53 12.75 13.73
N ASP A 444 23.84 11.67 14.10
CA ASP A 444 24.42 10.34 14.04
C ASP A 444 24.42 9.88 12.58
N ASN A 445 25.58 9.94 11.96
CA ASN A 445 25.80 9.52 10.59
C ASN A 445 26.42 8.13 10.48
N GLN A 446 26.56 7.42 11.61
CA GLN A 446 27.02 6.06 11.63
C GLN A 446 25.92 5.15 11.08
N VAL A 447 26.22 4.48 9.98
CA VAL A 447 25.31 3.47 9.39
C VAL A 447 25.43 2.18 10.20
N SER A 448 24.32 1.69 10.75
CA SER A 448 24.27 0.41 11.44
C SER A 448 24.71 -0.74 10.53
N GLU A 449 25.60 -1.62 11.02
CA GLU A 449 26.05 -2.82 10.31
C GLU A 449 25.11 -4.03 10.51
N GLU A 450 24.04 -3.86 11.28
CA GLU A 450 23.05 -4.90 11.55
C GLU A 450 22.38 -5.41 10.28
N GLU A 451 22.30 -6.74 10.15
CA GLU A 451 21.52 -7.38 9.08
C GLU A 451 20.02 -7.18 9.28
N ARG A 452 19.28 -7.20 8.19
CA ARG A 452 17.82 -7.13 8.21
C ARG A 452 17.23 -8.23 9.10
N LYS A 453 16.41 -7.86 10.08
CA LYS A 453 15.77 -8.82 10.97
C LYS A 453 14.67 -9.59 10.23
N LYS A 454 14.71 -10.91 10.38
CA LYS A 454 13.65 -11.79 9.88
C LYS A 454 12.58 -11.95 10.94
N VAL A 455 11.32 -11.86 10.53
CA VAL A 455 10.20 -12.03 11.48
C VAL A 455 10.18 -13.47 12.00
N PRO A 456 10.10 -13.69 13.32
CA PRO A 456 9.93 -15.02 13.89
C PRO A 456 8.58 -15.62 13.49
N VAL A 457 8.59 -16.90 13.15
CA VAL A 457 7.37 -17.65 12.80
C VAL A 457 7.16 -18.81 13.76
N LYS A 458 5.90 -19.16 13.99
CA LYS A 458 5.55 -20.36 14.77
C LYS A 458 5.88 -21.63 14.00
N ALA A 459 6.08 -22.73 14.73
CA ALA A 459 6.40 -24.01 14.13
C ALA A 459 5.33 -24.44 13.10
N LEU A 460 5.77 -24.80 11.90
CA LEU A 460 4.93 -25.15 10.76
C LEU A 460 3.91 -26.25 11.07
N GLU A 461 4.32 -27.28 11.82
CA GLU A 461 3.45 -28.39 12.23
C GLU A 461 2.22 -27.93 13.05
N LYS A 462 2.36 -26.86 13.82
CA LYS A 462 1.26 -26.26 14.60
C LYS A 462 0.37 -25.41 13.73
N THR A 463 0.97 -24.56 12.90
CA THR A 463 0.23 -23.60 12.07
C THR A 463 -0.53 -24.27 10.93
N LEU A 464 -0.05 -25.40 10.41
CA LEU A 464 -0.78 -26.18 9.39
C LEU A 464 -2.01 -26.93 9.94
N LYS A 465 -2.15 -27.04 11.26
CA LYS A 465 -3.30 -27.70 11.92
C LYS A 465 -4.37 -26.75 12.41
N ASP A 466 -4.09 -25.44 12.40
CA ASP A 466 -5.01 -24.41 12.89
C ASP A 466 -5.02 -23.20 11.98
N ILE A 467 -6.12 -23.04 11.26
CA ILE A 467 -6.32 -21.92 10.32
C ILE A 467 -6.45 -20.56 11.01
N LYS A 468 -6.70 -20.53 12.33
CA LYS A 468 -6.82 -19.30 13.11
C LYS A 468 -5.52 -18.90 13.79
N LEU A 469 -4.55 -19.80 13.87
CA LEU A 469 -3.29 -19.52 14.55
C LEU A 469 -2.42 -18.60 13.71
N GLU A 470 -2.24 -17.35 14.14
CA GLU A 470 -1.35 -16.39 13.47
C GLU A 470 0.06 -16.96 13.32
N LEU A 471 0.58 -16.99 12.09
CA LEU A 471 1.86 -17.60 11.75
C LEU A 471 3.03 -16.76 12.23
N GLU A 472 3.05 -15.47 11.87
CA GLU A 472 4.13 -14.54 12.21
C GLU A 472 3.96 -14.02 13.63
N MET A 473 5.07 -13.97 14.39
CA MET A 473 5.05 -13.54 15.79
C MET A 473 5.26 -12.02 15.95
N GLY A 474 5.75 -11.34 14.90
CA GLY A 474 6.20 -9.95 14.98
C GLY A 474 7.60 -9.83 15.58
N PHE A 475 8.11 -8.61 15.70
CA PHE A 475 9.36 -8.32 16.39
C PHE A 475 9.11 -8.04 17.87
N ASP A 476 9.97 -8.54 18.73
CA ASP A 476 10.06 -8.06 20.10
C ASP A 476 10.73 -6.67 20.17
N PRO A 477 10.73 -6.00 21.33
CA PRO A 477 11.33 -4.66 21.46
C PRO A 477 12.80 -4.60 21.09
N PHE A 478 13.58 -5.66 21.36
CA PHE A 478 15.01 -5.69 21.04
C PHE A 478 15.23 -5.81 19.52
N MET A 479 14.56 -6.73 18.87
CA MET A 479 14.61 -6.87 17.40
C MET A 479 14.10 -5.60 16.71
N ALA A 480 13.06 -4.98 17.27
CA ALA A 480 12.47 -3.76 16.73
C ALA A 480 13.44 -2.58 16.80
N CYS A 481 14.16 -2.41 17.92
CA CYS A 481 15.19 -1.38 18.08
C CYS A 481 16.32 -1.59 17.06
N ALA A 482 16.90 -2.80 17.01
CA ALA A 482 17.99 -3.12 16.09
C ALA A 482 17.59 -2.92 14.61
N GLU A 483 16.37 -3.28 14.22
CA GLU A 483 15.88 -3.05 12.86
C GLU A 483 15.59 -1.56 12.59
N ALA A 484 15.08 -0.83 13.59
CA ALA A 484 14.82 0.61 13.48
C ALA A 484 16.09 1.43 13.30
N GLU A 485 17.20 1.02 13.94
CA GLU A 485 18.53 1.65 13.79
C GLU A 485 19.11 1.49 12.39
N ARG A 486 18.63 0.58 11.58
CA ARG A 486 19.00 0.46 10.16
C ARG A 486 18.43 1.60 9.30
N CYS A 487 17.48 2.37 9.80
CA CYS A 487 16.88 3.49 9.07
C CYS A 487 17.91 4.62 8.88
N LEU A 488 18.08 5.07 7.63
CA LEU A 488 19.01 6.17 7.28
C LEU A 488 18.43 7.56 7.59
N ASN A 489 17.24 7.65 8.18
CA ASN A 489 16.58 8.92 8.51
C ASN A 489 16.51 9.89 7.31
N CYS A 490 16.09 9.41 6.15
CA CYS A 490 16.09 10.16 4.89
C CYS A 490 15.23 11.44 4.89
N ASP A 491 14.45 11.68 5.93
CA ASP A 491 13.75 12.94 6.17
C ASP A 491 14.64 14.03 6.81
N ILE A 492 15.89 13.70 7.16
CA ILE A 492 16.92 14.66 7.54
C ILE A 492 17.78 14.90 6.31
N GLU A 493 17.68 16.08 5.74
CA GLU A 493 18.26 16.41 4.45
C GLU A 493 19.38 17.42 4.55
N THR A 494 20.32 17.36 3.60
CA THR A 494 21.40 18.32 3.49
C THR A 494 20.99 19.49 2.60
N VAL A 495 20.92 20.69 3.17
CA VAL A 495 20.57 21.94 2.48
C VAL A 495 21.81 22.82 2.34
N PHE A 496 22.01 23.34 1.12
CA PHE A 496 23.19 24.14 0.78
C PHE A 496 22.87 25.66 0.74
N THR A 497 23.72 26.45 1.40
CA THR A 497 23.61 27.91 1.43
C THR A 497 24.78 28.54 0.70
N VAL A 498 24.51 29.12 -0.47
CA VAL A 498 25.50 29.74 -1.35
C VAL A 498 26.32 30.86 -0.67
N LYS A 499 25.66 31.69 0.15
CA LYS A 499 26.26 32.88 0.77
C LYS A 499 27.45 32.58 1.68
N THR A 500 27.45 31.43 2.33
CA THR A 500 28.48 31.01 3.28
C THR A 500 29.51 30.08 2.66
N CYS A 501 29.31 29.64 1.42
CA CYS A 501 30.25 28.74 0.74
C CYS A 501 31.54 29.48 0.34
N ILE A 502 32.69 28.89 0.68
CA ILE A 502 34.03 29.35 0.29
C ILE A 502 34.65 28.53 -0.85
N GLU A 503 33.90 27.62 -1.42
CA GLU A 503 34.29 26.78 -2.57
C GLU A 503 35.57 25.95 -2.35
N CYS A 504 35.72 25.41 -1.15
CA CYS A 504 36.90 24.62 -0.75
C CYS A 504 36.83 23.14 -1.19
N ASP A 505 35.72 22.72 -1.80
CA ASP A 505 35.42 21.35 -2.31
C ASP A 505 35.50 20.21 -1.25
N ALA A 506 35.70 20.53 0.04
CA ALA A 506 35.81 19.54 1.12
C ALA A 506 34.59 18.61 1.27
N CYS A 507 33.39 19.10 0.89
CA CYS A 507 32.18 18.30 0.85
C CYS A 507 32.14 17.30 -0.33
N VAL A 508 32.86 17.60 -1.41
CA VAL A 508 33.00 16.67 -2.55
C VAL A 508 33.93 15.52 -2.15
N ASP A 509 35.06 15.84 -1.50
CA ASP A 509 36.05 14.83 -1.11
C ASP A 509 35.53 13.86 -0.05
N ILE A 510 34.69 14.33 0.87
CA ILE A 510 34.16 13.50 1.96
C ILE A 510 32.93 12.69 1.57
N CYS A 511 32.27 12.99 0.47
CA CYS A 511 31.00 12.35 0.10
C CYS A 511 31.20 10.86 -0.24
N PRO A 512 30.64 9.91 0.54
CA PRO A 512 30.89 8.49 0.35
C PRO A 512 30.24 7.94 -0.93
N THR A 513 29.27 8.65 -1.48
CA THR A 513 28.55 8.27 -2.71
C THR A 513 28.89 9.16 -3.90
N GLU A 514 29.86 10.07 -3.74
CA GLU A 514 30.33 10.96 -4.82
C GLU A 514 29.22 11.74 -5.56
N CYS A 515 28.13 12.04 -4.83
CA CYS A 515 26.93 12.67 -5.39
C CYS A 515 26.97 14.20 -5.46
N ILE A 516 28.08 14.83 -5.08
CA ILE A 516 28.27 16.29 -5.04
C ILE A 516 29.43 16.69 -5.95
N THR A 517 29.26 17.78 -6.71
CA THR A 517 30.34 18.43 -7.45
C THR A 517 30.16 19.94 -7.54
N PHE A 518 31.26 20.67 -7.77
CA PHE A 518 31.26 22.09 -8.11
C PHE A 518 31.75 22.27 -9.54
N THR A 519 30.95 22.87 -10.39
CA THR A 519 31.26 22.97 -11.82
C THR A 519 30.66 24.25 -12.42
N ARG A 520 31.01 24.54 -13.66
CA ARG A 520 30.34 25.62 -14.41
C ARG A 520 28.89 25.22 -14.66
N ASN A 521 28.00 26.22 -14.63
CA ASN A 521 26.59 25.98 -14.96
C ASN A 521 26.42 25.47 -16.41
N GLY A 522 25.41 24.68 -16.64
CA GLY A 522 25.12 24.05 -17.93
C GLY A 522 23.74 23.41 -17.95
N GLU A 523 23.44 22.69 -19.00
CA GLU A 523 22.23 21.88 -19.07
C GLU A 523 22.32 20.65 -18.14
N GLU A 524 21.18 20.09 -17.77
CA GLU A 524 21.11 19.01 -16.78
C GLU A 524 21.95 17.78 -17.16
N ASP A 525 21.93 17.37 -18.43
CA ASP A 525 22.71 16.24 -18.91
C ASP A 525 24.22 16.48 -18.80
N ASP A 526 24.68 17.71 -19.07
CA ASP A 526 26.08 18.10 -18.88
C ASP A 526 26.48 18.04 -17.41
N LEU A 527 25.62 18.56 -16.52
CA LEU A 527 25.85 18.56 -15.09
C LEU A 527 25.88 17.15 -14.51
N ARG A 528 24.97 16.27 -14.95
CA ARG A 528 24.96 14.86 -14.58
C ARG A 528 26.24 14.14 -15.04
N GLY A 529 26.73 14.44 -16.23
CA GLY A 529 27.97 13.87 -16.76
C GLY A 529 29.23 14.27 -15.99
N ARG A 530 29.16 15.30 -15.11
CA ARG A 530 30.26 15.77 -14.28
C ARG A 530 30.26 15.18 -12.86
N LEU A 531 29.20 14.51 -12.46
CA LEU A 531 29.16 13.72 -11.24
C LEU A 531 29.95 12.42 -11.43
N LYS A 532 30.67 11.98 -10.42
CA LYS A 532 31.45 10.75 -10.48
C LYS A 532 30.57 9.50 -10.39
N ALA A 533 29.45 9.58 -9.65
CA ALA A 533 28.50 8.50 -9.52
C ALA A 533 27.35 8.66 -10.51
N PRO A 534 27.00 7.61 -11.29
CA PRO A 534 25.87 7.65 -12.19
C PRO A 534 24.55 7.63 -11.42
N ALA A 535 23.57 8.45 -11.85
CA ALA A 535 22.24 8.44 -11.25
C ALA A 535 21.52 7.10 -11.50
N PRO A 536 20.89 6.48 -10.48
CA PRO A 536 20.11 5.26 -10.64
C PRO A 536 18.82 5.48 -11.45
N ASN A 537 18.25 6.68 -11.40
CA ASN A 537 17.16 7.12 -12.27
C ASN A 537 17.25 8.63 -12.51
N ARG A 538 16.51 9.14 -13.50
CA ARG A 538 16.51 10.54 -13.90
C ARG A 538 15.16 11.24 -13.70
N GLU A 539 14.26 10.63 -12.96
CA GLU A 539 12.92 11.20 -12.77
C GLU A 539 12.92 12.40 -11.83
N GLN A 540 13.91 12.48 -10.92
CA GLN A 540 14.12 13.66 -10.08
C GLN A 540 15.20 14.56 -10.68
N ALA A 541 14.92 15.86 -10.76
CA ALA A 541 15.89 16.87 -11.18
C ALA A 541 17.09 16.92 -10.22
N LEU A 542 18.26 17.32 -10.75
CA LEU A 542 19.42 17.60 -9.92
C LEU A 542 19.12 18.78 -8.98
N TYR A 543 19.69 18.72 -7.77
CA TYR A 543 19.81 19.90 -6.94
C TYR A 543 20.96 20.77 -7.50
N VAL A 544 20.65 21.97 -7.93
CA VAL A 544 21.63 22.94 -8.46
C VAL A 544 21.49 24.25 -7.68
N SER A 545 22.60 24.75 -7.16
CA SER A 545 22.60 26.00 -6.41
C SER A 545 22.51 27.24 -7.32
N ASP A 546 22.27 28.39 -6.71
CA ASP A 546 22.62 29.65 -7.34
C ASP A 546 24.12 29.74 -7.68
N VAL A 547 24.50 30.64 -8.58
CA VAL A 547 25.88 30.84 -9.00
C VAL A 547 26.73 31.37 -7.84
N LEU A 548 27.84 30.71 -7.61
CA LEU A 548 28.85 31.03 -6.61
C LEU A 548 29.77 32.18 -7.08
N LYS A 549 30.64 32.68 -6.18
CA LYS A 549 31.54 33.80 -6.45
C LYS A 549 32.49 33.57 -7.62
N THR A 550 32.91 32.33 -7.86
CA THR A 550 33.83 31.98 -8.98
C THR A 550 33.07 31.69 -10.29
N GLY A 551 31.75 31.81 -10.32
CA GLY A 551 30.91 31.46 -11.48
C GLY A 551 30.60 29.94 -11.58
N ARG A 552 31.00 29.15 -10.58
CA ARG A 552 30.59 27.73 -10.45
C ARG A 552 29.18 27.63 -9.83
N VAL A 553 28.57 26.47 -9.97
CA VAL A 553 27.37 26.03 -9.22
C VAL A 553 27.71 24.77 -8.45
N MET A 554 27.08 24.58 -7.30
CA MET A 554 27.07 23.30 -6.61
C MET A 554 25.98 22.44 -7.21
N VAL A 555 26.31 21.19 -7.54
CA VAL A 555 25.38 20.19 -8.10
C VAL A 555 25.39 18.97 -7.17
N LYS A 556 24.20 18.50 -6.81
CA LYS A 556 24.01 17.31 -5.98
C LYS A 556 22.91 16.43 -6.59
N ASP A 557 23.18 15.12 -6.68
CA ASP A 557 22.18 14.14 -7.07
C ASP A 557 21.52 13.53 -5.83
N GLU A 558 20.26 13.91 -5.60
CA GLU A 558 19.48 13.41 -4.46
C GLU A 558 19.14 11.91 -4.58
N ASN A 559 19.10 11.36 -5.77
CA ASN A 559 18.83 9.92 -5.93
C ASN A 559 19.98 9.04 -5.40
N ILE A 560 21.20 9.59 -5.35
CA ILE A 560 22.40 8.88 -4.89
C ILE A 560 22.72 9.21 -3.43
N CYS A 561 22.37 10.41 -2.97
CA CYS A 561 22.63 10.88 -1.61
C CYS A 561 22.05 9.93 -0.55
N LEU A 562 22.83 9.58 0.46
CA LEU A 562 22.39 8.77 1.61
C LEU A 562 21.91 9.62 2.80
N HIS A 563 21.95 10.94 2.69
CA HIS A 563 21.64 11.88 3.77
C HIS A 563 22.47 11.67 5.05
N CYS A 564 23.70 11.17 4.91
CA CYS A 564 24.58 10.84 6.03
C CYS A 564 25.15 12.05 6.79
N GLY A 565 25.01 13.28 6.28
CA GLY A 565 25.45 14.51 6.95
C GLY A 565 26.94 14.81 6.89
N MET A 566 27.80 13.93 6.35
CA MET A 566 29.25 14.14 6.33
C MET A 566 29.67 15.44 5.64
N CYS A 567 28.96 15.86 4.59
CA CYS A 567 29.18 17.15 3.94
C CYS A 567 28.90 18.34 4.86
N ALA A 568 27.92 18.24 5.75
CA ALA A 568 27.60 19.26 6.73
C ALA A 568 28.63 19.32 7.87
N GLU A 569 29.06 18.15 8.38
CA GLU A 569 30.12 18.07 9.40
C GLU A 569 31.44 18.61 8.88
N ARG A 570 31.80 18.28 7.65
CA ARG A 570 33.07 18.68 7.05
C ARG A 570 33.12 20.16 6.63
N CYS A 571 31.96 20.82 6.48
CA CYS A 571 31.89 22.18 5.97
C CYS A 571 32.37 23.20 7.01
N PRO A 572 33.52 23.90 6.78
CA PRO A 572 34.11 24.79 7.79
C PRO A 572 33.31 26.08 8.00
N THR A 573 32.42 26.41 7.05
CA THR A 573 31.64 27.68 7.08
C THR A 573 30.16 27.45 7.31
N GLY A 574 29.73 26.21 7.51
CA GLY A 574 28.32 25.88 7.67
C GLY A 574 27.49 26.17 6.43
N ALA A 575 28.08 26.10 5.23
CA ALA A 575 27.34 26.22 3.98
C ALA A 575 26.37 25.04 3.78
N TRP A 576 26.68 23.88 4.33
CA TRP A 576 25.79 22.76 4.44
C TRP A 576 25.12 22.73 5.81
N ASP A 577 23.81 22.49 5.81
CA ASP A 577 22.98 22.34 7.01
C ASP A 577 22.15 21.08 6.90
N MET A 578 21.96 20.36 8.05
CA MET A 578 21.03 19.25 8.14
C MET A 578 19.66 19.80 8.54
N GLN A 579 18.68 19.60 7.69
CA GLN A 579 17.33 20.11 7.92
C GLN A 579 16.32 18.97 7.87
N LYS A 580 15.43 18.94 8.87
CA LYS A 580 14.33 17.96 8.88
C LYS A 580 13.24 18.43 7.92
N PHE A 581 12.90 17.51 7.02
CA PHE A 581 11.82 17.68 6.06
C PHE A 581 10.48 17.27 6.66
N PHE A 582 9.51 18.14 6.53
CA PHE A 582 8.13 17.86 6.89
C PHE A 582 7.24 18.00 5.67
N MET A 583 6.50 16.95 5.36
CA MET A 583 5.45 16.95 4.37
C MET A 583 4.09 16.85 5.08
N GLN A 584 3.24 17.82 4.84
CA GLN A 584 1.88 17.83 5.32
C GLN A 584 0.93 17.71 4.12
N CYS A 585 0.31 16.55 3.97
CA CYS A 585 -0.78 16.36 3.00
C CYS A 585 -2.05 17.07 3.50
N ALA A 586 -2.90 17.49 2.57
CA ALA A 586 -4.21 17.99 2.93
C ALA A 586 -5.06 16.88 3.52
N ASP A 587 -5.77 17.20 4.59
CA ASP A 587 -6.83 16.37 5.17
C ASP A 587 -8.19 17.02 4.86
N ALA A 588 -9.29 16.26 4.97
CA ALA A 588 -10.63 16.85 4.94
C ALA A 588 -10.73 17.96 6.02
N GLY A 589 -11.38 19.06 5.71
CA GLY A 589 -11.45 20.24 6.58
C GLY A 589 -10.29 21.23 6.44
N THR A 590 -9.19 20.86 5.79
CA THR A 590 -8.07 21.80 5.55
C THR A 590 -8.51 22.89 4.57
N GLU A 591 -8.24 24.14 4.91
CA GLU A 591 -8.51 25.29 4.03
C GLU A 591 -7.26 25.67 3.25
N ALA A 592 -7.42 25.92 1.94
CA ALA A 592 -6.36 26.54 1.16
C ALA A 592 -6.03 27.90 1.76
N LYS A 593 -4.77 28.13 2.13
CA LYS A 593 -4.32 29.47 2.51
C LYS A 593 -4.54 30.39 1.32
N ARG A 594 -5.34 31.44 1.48
CA ARG A 594 -5.44 32.49 0.47
C ARG A 594 -4.07 33.17 0.39
N THR A 595 -3.34 32.92 -0.69
CA THR A 595 -2.11 33.67 -1.05
C THR A 595 -2.47 35.10 -1.43
#